data_1ac92ac0d3fcc80a2c246f5095df46db
#
_entry.id   1ac92ac0d3fcc80a2c246f5095df46db
#
_cell.length_a   1.000
_cell.length_b   1.000
_cell.length_c   1.000
_cell.angle_alpha   90.00
_cell.angle_beta   90.00
_cell.angle_gamma   90.00
#
_symmetry.space_group_name_H-M   'P 1'
#
loop_
_entity.id
_entity.type
_entity.pdbx_description
1 polymer ?
#
loop_
_entity_poly.entity_id
_entity_poly.type
_entity_poly.pdbx_seq_one_letter_code
_entity_poly.pdbx_strand_id
1 'polypeptide(L)'
;RLYPIGRLDMDSDGLLLLTNDGELANRLAHPRHQVQKVYLALVDGSPTTEQMTGMTAPIVIDGHETAPAQVRKVASNGVQTILEVTIHDGRNRQVRRLCERAGLVVRKLTRISEGFLQLGNLPEGKWRRLSEREIRLLRG
;
A
#
# COMPACT_ATOMS: atom_id res chain seq x y z
N ARG A 1 11.25 5.12 -22.94
CA ARG A 1 10.12 4.35 -22.43
C ARG A 1 10.19 4.24 -20.91
N LEU A 2 9.06 4.39 -20.24
CA LEU A 2 8.96 4.26 -18.79
C LEU A 2 8.25 2.94 -18.42
N TYR A 3 8.76 2.30 -17.38
CA TYR A 3 8.20 1.05 -16.83
C TYR A 3 7.71 1.32 -15.42
N PRO A 4 6.49 0.89 -15.06
CA PRO A 4 6.05 0.97 -13.67
C PRO A 4 6.77 -0.08 -12.81
N ILE A 5 7.09 0.29 -11.57
CA ILE A 5 7.60 -0.63 -10.58
C ILE A 5 6.42 -1.05 -9.71
N GLY A 6 5.93 -2.28 -9.92
CA GLY A 6 4.70 -2.73 -9.33
C GLY A 6 3.48 -2.08 -9.98
N ARG A 7 2.38 -2.03 -9.27
CA ARG A 7 1.11 -1.51 -9.80
C ARG A 7 0.21 -0.99 -8.69
N LEU A 8 -0.67 -0.07 -9.08
CA LEU A 8 -1.82 0.32 -8.27
C LEU A 8 -3.08 -0.24 -8.93
N ASP A 9 -4.02 -0.69 -8.12
CA ASP A 9 -5.33 -1.08 -8.62
C ASP A 9 -6.07 0.13 -9.20
N MET A 10 -6.95 -0.09 -10.16
CA MET A 10 -7.67 1.00 -10.81
C MET A 10 -8.53 1.82 -9.85
N ASP A 11 -9.01 1.20 -8.79
CA ASP A 11 -9.82 1.83 -7.75
C ASP A 11 -9.00 2.30 -6.53
N SER A 12 -7.67 2.35 -6.68
CA SER A 12 -6.76 2.88 -5.67
C SER A 12 -5.96 4.04 -6.24
N ASP A 13 -5.50 4.95 -5.39
CA ASP A 13 -4.61 6.03 -5.80
C ASP A 13 -3.33 6.03 -4.95
N GLY A 14 -2.48 7.03 -5.18
CA GLY A 14 -1.29 7.24 -4.40
C GLY A 14 0.01 7.00 -5.15
N LEU A 15 1.03 6.63 -4.41
CA LEU A 15 2.40 6.53 -4.89
C LEU A 15 2.58 5.38 -5.88
N LEU A 16 3.12 5.69 -7.06
CA LEU A 16 3.54 4.73 -8.07
C LEU A 16 4.92 5.14 -8.58
N LEU A 17 5.85 4.20 -8.61
CA LEU A 17 7.20 4.42 -9.13
C LEU A 17 7.28 4.06 -10.60
N LEU A 18 7.99 4.90 -11.36
CA LEU A 18 8.27 4.67 -12.78
C LEU A 18 9.78 4.76 -13.00
N THR A 19 10.29 3.94 -13.90
CA THR A 19 11.71 3.95 -14.27
C THR A 19 11.87 3.68 -15.76
N ASN A 20 12.97 4.16 -16.34
CA ASN A 20 13.36 3.78 -17.71
C ASN A 20 14.34 2.59 -17.71
N ASP A 21 14.69 2.06 -16.55
CA ASP A 21 15.57 0.90 -16.38
C ASP A 21 14.71 -0.34 -16.14
N GLY A 22 14.50 -1.13 -17.21
CA GLY A 22 13.67 -2.34 -17.14
C GLY A 22 14.21 -3.41 -16.20
N GLU A 23 15.55 -3.53 -16.09
CA GLU A 23 16.14 -4.48 -15.14
C GLU A 23 15.85 -4.09 -13.70
N LEU A 24 15.97 -2.80 -13.39
CA LEU A 24 15.65 -2.28 -12.06
C LEU A 24 14.18 -2.49 -11.76
N ALA A 25 13.29 -2.22 -12.71
CA ALA A 25 11.85 -2.44 -12.55
C ALA A 25 11.55 -3.91 -12.21
N ASN A 26 12.13 -4.84 -12.95
CA ASN A 26 11.94 -6.28 -12.71
C ASN A 26 12.46 -6.70 -11.35
N ARG A 27 13.65 -6.22 -10.98
CA ARG A 27 14.27 -6.58 -9.69
C ARG A 27 13.44 -6.07 -8.51
N LEU A 28 12.96 -4.83 -8.56
CA LEU A 28 12.19 -4.23 -7.48
C LEU A 28 10.77 -4.80 -7.40
N ALA A 29 10.21 -5.22 -8.53
CA ALA A 29 8.89 -5.85 -8.57
C ALA A 29 8.91 -7.34 -8.20
N HIS A 30 10.10 -7.93 -8.09
CA HIS A 30 10.21 -9.37 -7.80
C HIS A 30 9.66 -9.70 -6.41
N PRO A 31 8.93 -10.83 -6.24
CA PRO A 31 8.36 -11.21 -4.95
C PRO A 31 9.37 -11.32 -3.80
N ARG A 32 10.64 -11.58 -4.10
CA ARG A 32 11.71 -11.61 -3.08
C ARG A 32 12.02 -10.23 -2.51
N HIS A 33 11.68 -9.18 -3.24
CA HIS A 33 11.95 -7.80 -2.85
C HIS A 33 10.76 -7.24 -2.10
N GLN A 34 10.51 -7.78 -0.90
CA GLN A 34 9.34 -7.45 -0.08
C GLN A 34 9.52 -6.09 0.58
N VAL A 35 9.13 -5.06 -0.14
CA VAL A 35 9.21 -3.69 0.34
C VAL A 35 7.94 -3.38 1.14
N GLN A 36 8.11 -2.81 2.32
CA GLN A 36 6.99 -2.35 3.14
C GLN A 36 6.18 -1.30 2.40
N LYS A 37 4.86 -1.45 2.41
CA LYS A 37 3.93 -0.52 1.80
C LYS A 37 2.91 -0.07 2.84
N VAL A 38 2.64 1.24 2.85
CA VAL A 38 1.68 1.83 3.78
C VAL A 38 0.53 2.45 3.00
N TYR A 39 -0.68 2.13 3.41
CA TYR A 39 -1.92 2.64 2.82
C TYR A 39 -2.73 3.38 3.85
N LEU A 40 -3.46 4.40 3.39
CA LEU A 40 -4.58 4.97 4.14
C LEU A 40 -5.87 4.43 3.55
N ALA A 41 -6.69 3.82 4.39
CA ALA A 41 -7.99 3.29 3.99
C ALA A 41 -9.09 4.11 4.68
N LEU A 42 -9.91 4.79 3.89
CA LEU A 42 -11.09 5.47 4.38
C LEU A 42 -12.23 4.45 4.40
N VAL A 43 -12.70 4.10 5.59
CA VAL A 43 -13.75 3.11 5.78
C VAL A 43 -14.97 3.73 6.43
N ASP A 44 -16.16 3.15 6.18
CA ASP A 44 -17.38 3.59 6.83
C ASP A 44 -17.38 3.18 8.30
N GLY A 45 -17.96 4.04 9.13
CA GLY A 45 -18.17 3.75 10.54
C GLY A 45 -16.93 3.87 11.40
N SER A 46 -16.99 3.22 12.56
CA SER A 46 -15.91 3.17 13.53
C SER A 46 -15.51 1.72 13.76
N PRO A 47 -14.45 1.24 13.11
CA PRO A 47 -13.99 -0.14 13.30
C PRO A 47 -13.71 -0.45 14.77
N THR A 48 -14.12 -1.62 15.20
CA THR A 48 -13.84 -2.09 16.56
C THR A 48 -12.39 -2.56 16.66
N THR A 49 -11.89 -2.68 17.87
CA THR A 49 -10.57 -3.27 18.12
C THR A 49 -10.49 -4.69 17.55
N GLU A 50 -11.57 -5.47 17.67
CA GLU A 50 -11.63 -6.83 17.14
C GLU A 50 -11.53 -6.85 15.62
N GLN A 51 -12.21 -5.93 14.94
CA GLN A 51 -12.13 -5.81 13.49
C GLN A 51 -10.71 -5.45 13.04
N MET A 52 -10.08 -4.48 13.70
CA MET A 52 -8.71 -4.08 13.37
C MET A 52 -7.72 -5.21 13.65
N THR A 53 -7.86 -5.92 14.76
CA THR A 53 -7.03 -7.08 15.07
C THR A 53 -7.20 -8.18 14.01
N GLY A 54 -8.43 -8.41 13.57
CA GLY A 54 -8.73 -9.37 12.51
C GLY A 54 -8.05 -9.04 11.18
N MET A 55 -7.83 -7.76 10.90
CA MET A 55 -7.10 -7.34 9.71
C MET A 55 -5.60 -7.67 9.75
N THR A 56 -5.04 -7.85 10.94
CA THR A 56 -3.58 -8.10 11.07
C THR A 56 -3.18 -9.53 10.75
N ALA A 57 -4.11 -10.48 10.82
CA ALA A 57 -3.80 -11.88 10.58
C ALA A 57 -3.48 -12.14 9.10
N PRO A 58 -2.58 -13.10 8.82
CA PRO A 58 -2.29 -13.49 7.44
C PRO A 58 -3.54 -13.88 6.67
N ILE A 59 -3.50 -13.70 5.36
CA ILE A 59 -4.58 -14.07 4.44
C ILE A 59 -3.97 -14.81 3.26
N VAL A 60 -4.71 -15.78 2.71
CA VAL A 60 -4.26 -16.50 1.53
C VAL A 60 -4.82 -15.81 0.28
N ILE A 61 -3.92 -15.38 -0.60
CA ILE A 61 -4.26 -14.73 -1.87
C ILE A 61 -3.53 -15.47 -2.99
N ASP A 62 -4.29 -16.01 -3.93
CA ASP A 62 -3.76 -16.76 -5.08
C ASP A 62 -2.82 -17.90 -4.63
N GLY A 63 -3.21 -18.62 -3.59
CA GLY A 63 -2.45 -19.73 -3.04
C GLY A 63 -1.25 -19.35 -2.19
N HIS A 64 -1.04 -18.07 -1.93
CA HIS A 64 0.08 -17.57 -1.14
C HIS A 64 -0.41 -16.94 0.17
N GLU A 65 0.12 -17.39 1.29
CA GLU A 65 -0.17 -16.81 2.59
C GLU A 65 0.67 -15.56 2.80
N THR A 66 0.02 -14.43 3.10
CA THR A 66 0.70 -13.16 3.33
C THR A 66 1.32 -13.10 4.72
N ALA A 67 2.30 -12.22 4.89
CA ALA A 67 2.80 -11.86 6.21
C ALA A 67 1.72 -11.11 6.99
N PRO A 68 1.80 -11.07 8.33
CA PRO A 68 0.89 -10.26 9.13
C PRO A 68 0.96 -8.79 8.76
N ALA A 69 -0.19 -8.11 8.78
CA ALA A 69 -0.27 -6.68 8.55
C ALA A 69 -0.30 -5.92 9.88
N GLN A 70 -0.02 -4.62 9.81
CA GLN A 70 -0.17 -3.72 10.96
C GLN A 70 -1.28 -2.73 10.64
N VAL A 71 -2.16 -2.47 11.60
CA VAL A 71 -3.33 -1.61 11.39
C VAL A 71 -3.43 -0.63 12.55
N ARG A 72 -3.60 0.66 12.22
CA ARG A 72 -3.68 1.73 13.19
C ARG A 72 -4.78 2.70 12.80
N LYS A 73 -5.60 3.13 13.77
CA LYS A 73 -6.59 4.18 13.54
C LYS A 73 -5.87 5.54 13.54
N VAL A 74 -6.04 6.29 12.48
CA VAL A 74 -5.43 7.62 12.33
C VAL A 74 -6.39 8.73 12.73
N ALA A 75 -7.63 8.65 12.27
CA ALA A 75 -8.64 9.67 12.52
C ALA A 75 -10.04 9.08 12.36
N SER A 76 -11.00 9.68 13.03
CA SER A 76 -12.40 9.30 12.90
C SER A 76 -13.29 10.53 13.17
N ASN A 77 -14.37 10.65 12.39
CA ASN A 77 -15.37 11.69 12.63
C ASN A 77 -16.72 11.12 13.11
N GLY A 78 -16.73 9.83 13.49
CA GLY A 78 -17.94 9.14 13.92
C GLY A 78 -18.75 8.54 12.77
N VAL A 79 -18.57 9.03 11.54
CA VAL A 79 -19.24 8.52 10.34
C VAL A 79 -18.29 7.67 9.51
N GLN A 80 -17.03 8.10 9.41
CA GLN A 80 -15.98 7.41 8.71
C GLN A 80 -14.69 7.43 9.53
N THR A 81 -13.80 6.48 9.23
CA THR A 81 -12.52 6.33 9.91
C THR A 81 -11.42 6.15 8.88
N ILE A 82 -10.26 6.75 9.14
CA ILE A 82 -9.06 6.52 8.35
C ILE A 82 -8.19 5.53 9.12
N LEU A 83 -7.89 4.41 8.48
CA LEU A 83 -6.96 3.40 8.99
C LEU A 83 -5.65 3.48 8.23
N GLU A 84 -4.55 3.40 8.94
CA GLU A 84 -3.23 3.20 8.34
C GLU A 84 -2.92 1.71 8.36
N VAL A 85 -2.72 1.14 7.18
CA VAL A 85 -2.47 -0.28 7.01
C VAL A 85 -1.10 -0.48 6.39
N THR A 86 -0.24 -1.21 7.10
CA THR A 86 1.11 -1.54 6.64
C THR A 86 1.17 -3.00 6.26
N ILE A 87 1.59 -3.28 5.02
CA ILE A 87 1.77 -4.64 4.51
C ILE A 87 3.20 -4.81 3.99
N HIS A 88 3.64 -6.05 3.89
CA HIS A 88 5.02 -6.37 3.49
C HIS A 88 5.12 -7.12 2.16
N ASP A 89 4.02 -7.61 1.63
CA ASP A 89 4.02 -8.42 0.41
C ASP A 89 3.31 -7.79 -0.79
N GLY A 90 2.28 -7.03 -0.63
CA GLY A 90 1.63 -6.36 -1.75
C GLY A 90 0.96 -7.31 -2.76
N ARG A 91 0.31 -8.36 -2.27
CA ARG A 91 -0.43 -9.26 -3.13
C ARG A 91 -1.70 -8.60 -3.68
N ASN A 92 -2.26 -9.21 -4.74
CA ASN A 92 -3.43 -8.69 -5.45
C ASN A 92 -4.53 -8.24 -4.49
N ARG A 93 -4.81 -6.92 -4.48
CA ARG A 93 -5.87 -6.27 -3.69
C ARG A 93 -5.82 -6.60 -2.20
N GLN A 94 -4.62 -6.80 -1.67
CA GLN A 94 -4.42 -7.31 -0.31
C GLN A 94 -5.12 -6.49 0.76
N VAL A 95 -4.93 -5.16 0.76
CA VAL A 95 -5.53 -4.29 1.79
C VAL A 95 -7.06 -4.33 1.71
N ARG A 96 -7.63 -4.32 0.50
CA ARG A 96 -9.07 -4.43 0.31
C ARG A 96 -9.61 -5.75 0.82
N ARG A 97 -8.89 -6.85 0.59
CA ARG A 97 -9.29 -8.17 1.08
C ARG A 97 -9.24 -8.25 2.61
N LEU A 98 -8.24 -7.61 3.23
CA LEU A 98 -8.17 -7.54 4.69
C LEU A 98 -9.36 -6.76 5.27
N CYS A 99 -9.72 -5.63 4.66
CA CYS A 99 -10.88 -4.85 5.08
C CYS A 99 -12.18 -5.63 4.90
N GLU A 100 -12.36 -6.29 3.76
CA GLU A 100 -13.56 -7.11 3.49
C GLU A 100 -13.70 -8.23 4.51
N ARG A 101 -12.61 -8.92 4.83
CA ARG A 101 -12.63 -9.99 5.83
C ARG A 101 -13.08 -9.49 7.20
N ALA A 102 -12.72 -8.25 7.53
CA ALA A 102 -13.12 -7.62 8.79
C ALA A 102 -14.55 -7.04 8.73
N GLY A 103 -15.22 -7.11 7.58
CA GLY A 103 -16.56 -6.55 7.41
C GLY A 103 -16.59 -5.04 7.23
N LEU A 104 -15.48 -4.44 6.80
CA LEU A 104 -15.37 -3.00 6.59
C LEU A 104 -15.63 -2.62 5.13
N VAL A 105 -16.30 -1.50 4.93
CA VAL A 105 -16.56 -0.92 3.61
C VAL A 105 -15.51 0.15 3.32
N VAL A 106 -14.65 -0.10 2.33
CA VAL A 106 -13.60 0.84 1.92
C VAL A 106 -14.16 1.84 0.91
N ARG A 107 -14.05 3.13 1.21
CA ARG A 107 -14.49 4.20 0.31
C ARG A 107 -13.35 4.76 -0.52
N LYS A 108 -12.15 4.78 0.04
CA LYS A 108 -10.96 5.27 -0.66
C LYS A 108 -9.74 4.54 -0.12
N LEU A 109 -8.82 4.21 -1.01
CA LEU A 109 -7.56 3.55 -0.64
C LEU A 109 -6.41 4.27 -1.34
N THR A 110 -5.47 4.80 -0.55
CA THR A 110 -4.34 5.58 -1.05
C THR A 110 -3.04 4.98 -0.55
N ARG A 111 -2.13 4.63 -1.45
CA ARG A 111 -0.79 4.21 -1.04
C ARG A 111 0.06 5.44 -0.76
N ILE A 112 0.52 5.60 0.48
CA ILE A 112 1.27 6.78 0.91
C ILE A 112 2.76 6.51 1.06
N SER A 113 3.18 5.26 1.09
CA SER A 113 4.59 4.92 1.28
C SER A 113 4.92 3.59 0.62
N GLU A 114 6.13 3.51 0.07
CA GLU A 114 6.70 2.28 -0.48
C GLU A 114 8.18 2.27 -0.13
N GLY A 115 8.57 1.40 0.82
CA GLY A 115 9.88 1.44 1.41
C GLY A 115 10.12 2.76 2.14
N PHE A 116 11.21 3.42 1.82
CA PHE A 116 11.54 4.73 2.38
C PHE A 116 10.91 5.90 1.62
N LEU A 117 10.30 5.65 0.46
CA LEU A 117 9.68 6.70 -0.35
C LEU A 117 8.30 7.03 0.18
N GLN A 118 7.98 8.31 0.25
CA GLN A 118 6.69 8.78 0.71
C GLN A 118 6.03 9.68 -0.34
N LEU A 119 4.70 9.58 -0.42
CA LEU A 119 3.90 10.41 -1.31
C LEU A 119 4.04 11.89 -0.94
N GLY A 120 4.04 12.18 0.36
CA GLY A 120 4.14 13.55 0.85
C GLY A 120 3.02 14.41 0.30
N ASN A 121 3.37 15.61 -0.14
CA ASN A 121 2.42 16.61 -0.64
C ASN A 121 2.25 16.57 -2.16
N LEU A 122 2.74 15.52 -2.83
CA LEU A 122 2.60 15.40 -4.28
C LEU A 122 1.13 15.26 -4.64
N PRO A 123 0.55 16.22 -5.39
CA PRO A 123 -0.87 16.17 -5.76
C PRO A 123 -1.16 14.99 -6.70
N GLU A 124 -2.40 14.51 -6.67
CA GLU A 124 -2.88 13.48 -7.59
C GLU A 124 -2.65 13.88 -9.05
N GLY A 125 -2.23 12.95 -9.86
CA GLY A 125 -1.94 13.18 -11.27
C GLY A 125 -0.63 13.89 -11.55
N LYS A 126 0.13 14.23 -10.52
CA LYS A 126 1.43 14.89 -10.66
C LYS A 126 2.56 13.89 -10.46
N TRP A 127 3.75 14.28 -10.90
CA TRP A 127 4.94 13.45 -10.77
C TRP A 127 6.13 14.31 -10.36
N ARG A 128 7.15 13.67 -9.81
CA ARG A 128 8.46 14.27 -9.56
C ARG A 128 9.55 13.26 -9.84
N ARG A 129 10.73 13.77 -10.09
CA ARG A 129 11.92 12.92 -10.19
C ARG A 129 12.39 12.54 -8.79
N LEU A 130 12.93 11.34 -8.67
CA LEU A 130 13.62 10.96 -7.44
C LEU A 130 14.99 11.63 -7.39
N SER A 131 15.45 11.95 -6.18
CA SER A 131 16.80 12.46 -5.97
C SER A 131 17.82 11.35 -6.20
N GLU A 132 19.10 11.75 -6.41
CA GLU A 132 20.18 10.77 -6.52
C GLU A 132 20.29 9.88 -5.29
N ARG A 133 20.05 10.45 -4.10
CA ARG A 133 20.06 9.70 -2.85
C ARG A 133 18.96 8.64 -2.83
N GLU A 134 17.76 9.02 -3.25
CA GLU A 134 16.63 8.08 -3.34
C GLU A 134 16.93 6.95 -4.32
N ILE A 135 17.49 7.28 -5.47
CA ILE A 135 17.87 6.29 -6.49
C ILE A 135 18.92 5.33 -5.93
N ARG A 136 19.94 5.83 -5.24
CA ARG A 136 20.97 4.97 -4.65
C ARG A 136 20.36 4.02 -3.61
N LEU A 137 19.45 4.50 -2.79
CA LEU A 137 18.80 3.67 -1.78
C LEU A 137 17.94 2.58 -2.42
N LEU A 138 17.28 2.88 -3.54
CA LEU A 138 16.48 1.89 -4.28
C LEU A 138 17.35 0.80 -4.90
N ARG A 139 18.53 1.16 -5.36
CA ARG A 139 19.45 0.21 -5.99
C ARG A 139 20.17 -0.70 -4.99
N GLY A 140 20.12 -0.35 -3.73
CA GLY A 140 20.76 -1.10 -2.65
C GLY A 140 22.20 -0.73 -2.47
#